data_0c6ceb2b35097d37e726758538b5d62b
#
_entry.id   0c6ceb2b35097d37e726758538b5d62b
#
_cell.length_a   1.000
_cell.length_b   1.000
_cell.length_c   1.000
_cell.angle_alpha   90.00
_cell.angle_beta   90.00
_cell.angle_gamma   90.00
#
_symmetry.space_group_name_H-M   'P 1'
#
loop_
_entity.id
_entity.type
_entity.pdbx_description
1 polymer ?
#
loop_
_entity_poly.entity_id
_entity_poly.type
_entity_poly.pdbx_seq_one_letter_code
_entity_poly.pdbx_strand_id
1 'polypeptide(L)'
;IGVKVNLVKTPSESLPQTLSSHSFDVIAFAWNGTPYPTINARQIYGAPAADSKQPSQSNFSQLLDPEVEKLLAKIDAESDASKRRELTNRADKIIWDDATTLPLYRRISFTAVPKNLANFGAATFQTVHAEDIGFQK
;
A
#
# COMPACT_ATOMS: atom_id res chain seq x y z
N ILE A 1 23.31 2.03 -17.15
CA ILE A 1 23.08 3.33 -16.52
C ILE A 1 24.18 3.72 -15.52
N GLY A 2 25.24 2.91 -15.35
CA GLY A 2 26.41 3.23 -14.53
C GLY A 2 26.21 3.24 -13.01
N VAL A 3 25.10 2.73 -12.52
CA VAL A 3 24.83 2.63 -11.07
C VAL A 3 25.51 1.37 -10.54
N LYS A 4 26.34 1.53 -9.48
CA LYS A 4 26.90 0.40 -8.74
C LYS A 4 25.91 -0.02 -7.67
N VAL A 5 25.42 -1.24 -7.74
CA VAL A 5 24.49 -1.80 -6.76
C VAL A 5 25.24 -2.67 -5.76
N ASN A 6 25.05 -2.40 -4.47
CA ASN A 6 25.47 -3.28 -3.38
C ASN A 6 24.26 -4.03 -2.84
N LEU A 7 24.16 -5.33 -3.17
CA LEU A 7 23.03 -6.14 -2.77
C LEU A 7 23.21 -6.65 -1.33
N VAL A 8 22.35 -6.18 -0.42
CA VAL A 8 22.32 -6.61 0.98
C VAL A 8 21.15 -7.57 1.19
N LYS A 9 21.46 -8.80 1.58
CA LYS A 9 20.45 -9.80 1.92
C LYS A 9 19.90 -9.52 3.31
N THR A 10 18.62 -9.18 3.40
CA THR A 10 17.93 -8.90 4.66
C THR A 10 17.01 -10.08 5.01
N PRO A 11 17.13 -10.68 6.21
CA PRO A 11 16.20 -11.70 6.69
C PRO A 11 14.77 -11.14 6.77
N SER A 12 13.77 -11.99 6.53
CA SER A 12 12.36 -11.55 6.51
C SER A 12 11.89 -10.97 7.84
N GLU A 13 12.41 -11.49 8.95
CA GLU A 13 12.12 -11.00 10.30
C GLU A 13 12.69 -9.60 10.58
N SER A 14 13.74 -9.20 9.88
CA SER A 14 14.37 -7.88 10.01
C SER A 14 13.77 -6.84 9.06
N LEU A 15 12.95 -7.26 8.10
CA LEU A 15 12.38 -6.35 7.10
C LEU A 15 11.55 -5.20 7.72
N PRO A 16 10.66 -5.41 8.71
CA PRO A 16 9.91 -4.32 9.33
C PRO A 16 10.82 -3.26 9.97
N GLN A 17 11.90 -3.69 10.63
CA GLN A 17 12.87 -2.78 11.24
C GLN A 17 13.66 -2.02 10.16
N THR A 18 14.09 -2.67 9.10
CA THR A 18 14.78 -2.03 7.98
C THR A 18 13.91 -0.95 7.35
N LEU A 19 12.62 -1.24 7.12
CA LEU A 19 11.66 -0.28 6.59
C LEU A 19 11.44 0.91 7.54
N SER A 20 11.22 0.65 8.82
CA SER A 20 10.96 1.71 9.80
C SER A 20 12.18 2.57 10.13
N SER A 21 13.38 2.04 10.02
CA SER A 21 14.64 2.78 10.21
C SER A 21 15.14 3.48 8.95
N HIS A 22 14.49 3.23 7.78
CA HIS A 22 14.89 3.78 6.48
C HIS A 22 16.34 3.45 6.09
N SER A 23 16.86 2.31 6.57
CA SER A 23 18.25 1.89 6.35
C SER A 23 18.42 1.18 5.01
N PHE A 24 18.03 1.84 3.93
CA PHE A 24 18.14 1.35 2.56
C PHE A 24 18.12 2.51 1.56
N ASP A 25 18.75 2.32 0.41
CA ASP A 25 18.61 3.24 -0.72
C ASP A 25 17.47 2.78 -1.64
N VAL A 26 17.38 1.47 -1.90
CA VAL A 26 16.31 0.82 -2.67
C VAL A 26 15.94 -0.49 -1.97
N ILE A 27 14.67 -0.76 -1.83
CA ILE A 27 14.16 -1.99 -1.22
C ILE A 27 12.97 -2.54 -2.01
N ALA A 28 12.93 -3.86 -2.21
CA ALA A 28 11.79 -4.54 -2.81
C ALA A 28 10.91 -5.14 -1.72
N PHE A 29 9.62 -4.78 -1.70
CA PHE A 29 8.64 -5.33 -0.77
C PHE A 29 7.24 -5.27 -1.38
N ALA A 30 6.22 -5.68 -0.67
CA ALA A 30 4.85 -5.66 -1.15
C ALA A 30 3.91 -4.96 -0.17
N TRP A 31 3.03 -4.13 -0.70
CA TRP A 31 1.88 -3.61 0.03
C TRP A 31 0.68 -4.54 -0.13
N ASN A 32 -0.07 -4.69 0.95
CA ASN A 32 -1.40 -5.30 0.89
C ASN A 32 -2.44 -4.19 0.74
N GLY A 33 -3.33 -4.33 -0.23
CA GLY A 33 -4.44 -3.40 -0.39
C GLY A 33 -5.43 -3.51 0.77
N THR A 34 -6.21 -2.44 0.99
CA THR A 34 -7.36 -2.43 1.88
C THR A 34 -8.59 -1.94 1.11
N PRO A 35 -9.81 -2.07 1.67
CA PRO A 35 -11.01 -1.51 1.04
C PRO A 35 -11.04 0.03 1.04
N TYR A 36 -10.06 0.68 1.66
CA TYR A 36 -9.99 2.14 1.82
C TYR A 36 -8.79 2.74 1.07
N PRO A 37 -8.84 2.85 -0.27
CA PRO A 37 -7.66 3.21 -1.09
C PRO A 37 -7.11 4.60 -0.78
N THR A 38 -7.95 5.55 -0.40
CA THR A 38 -7.52 6.92 -0.08
C THR A 38 -6.70 6.98 1.21
N ILE A 39 -7.17 6.25 2.24
CA ILE A 39 -6.44 6.15 3.51
C ILE A 39 -5.09 5.46 3.29
N ASN A 40 -5.05 4.43 2.44
CA ASN A 40 -3.80 3.78 2.06
C ASN A 40 -2.83 4.75 1.35
N ALA A 41 -3.33 5.53 0.40
CA ALA A 41 -2.50 6.50 -0.31
C ALA A 41 -1.88 7.52 0.66
N ARG A 42 -2.67 8.04 1.61
CA ARG A 42 -2.16 8.95 2.64
C ARG A 42 -1.11 8.29 3.54
N GLN A 43 -1.29 7.04 3.93
CA GLN A 43 -0.30 6.33 4.75
C GLN A 43 1.02 6.10 4.02
N ILE A 44 0.98 5.87 2.71
CA ILE A 44 2.15 5.48 1.91
C ILE A 44 2.88 6.70 1.35
N TYR A 45 2.17 7.74 0.96
CA TYR A 45 2.71 8.89 0.21
C TYR A 45 2.51 10.23 0.92
N GLY A 46 1.81 10.27 2.02
CA GLY A 46 1.42 11.49 2.69
C GLY A 46 1.87 11.59 4.14
N ALA A 47 1.36 12.62 4.81
CA ALA A 47 1.47 12.83 6.23
C ALA A 47 0.29 12.21 7.00
N PRO A 48 0.43 11.90 8.30
CA PRO A 48 -0.66 11.33 9.10
C PRO A 48 -1.87 12.27 9.24
N ALA A 49 -1.66 13.57 9.14
CA ALA A 49 -2.71 14.59 9.11
C ALA A 49 -2.30 15.72 8.17
N ALA A 50 -3.27 16.45 7.63
CA ALA A 50 -3.05 17.49 6.61
C ALA A 50 -2.15 18.66 7.06
N ASP A 51 -2.01 18.88 8.35
CA ASP A 51 -1.17 19.91 8.97
C ASP A 51 0.18 19.37 9.50
N SER A 52 0.40 18.06 9.40
CA SER A 52 1.66 17.43 9.82
C SER A 52 2.77 17.77 8.84
N LYS A 53 3.93 18.14 9.39
CA LYS A 53 5.17 18.35 8.62
C LYS A 53 6.05 17.12 8.56
N GLN A 54 5.61 16.03 9.18
CA GLN A 54 6.34 14.77 9.22
C GLN A 54 5.62 13.74 8.35
N PRO A 55 6.34 12.94 7.58
CA PRO A 55 5.75 11.84 6.82
C PRO A 55 5.04 10.85 7.72
N SER A 56 4.06 10.15 7.17
CA SER A 56 3.45 8.99 7.80
C SER A 56 4.51 7.90 8.03
N GLN A 57 4.34 7.09 9.08
CA GLN A 57 5.24 5.99 9.41
C GLN A 57 5.45 4.99 8.27
N SER A 58 4.45 4.84 7.41
CA SER A 58 4.49 3.96 6.24
C SER A 58 4.93 4.66 4.96
N ASN A 59 5.21 5.96 5.01
CA ASN A 59 5.84 6.69 3.92
C ASN A 59 7.35 6.45 3.96
N PHE A 60 7.77 5.31 3.41
CA PHE A 60 9.17 4.88 3.47
C PHE A 60 10.09 5.72 2.59
N SER A 61 9.56 6.46 1.63
CA SER A 61 10.33 7.42 0.83
C SER A 61 10.69 8.69 1.60
N GLN A 62 9.96 8.99 2.67
CA GLN A 62 10.08 10.22 3.47
C GLN A 62 9.82 11.51 2.67
N LEU A 63 9.37 11.38 1.41
CA LEU A 63 8.97 12.53 0.60
C LEU A 63 7.56 12.97 0.98
N LEU A 64 7.38 14.27 1.19
CA LEU A 64 6.08 14.94 1.27
C LEU A 64 5.99 15.95 0.13
N ASP A 65 5.30 15.59 -0.94
CA ASP A 65 4.98 16.52 -2.01
C ASP A 65 3.76 17.38 -1.61
N PRO A 66 3.88 18.72 -1.57
CA PRO A 66 2.79 19.60 -1.14
C PRO A 66 1.54 19.53 -2.02
N GLU A 67 1.67 19.24 -3.32
CA GLU A 67 0.51 19.10 -4.21
C GLU A 67 -0.17 17.75 -4.00
N VAL A 68 0.58 16.67 -3.73
CA VAL A 68 0.01 15.38 -3.31
C VAL A 68 -0.76 15.54 -2.01
N GLU A 69 -0.20 16.19 -0.99
CA GLU A 69 -0.89 16.46 0.28
C GLU A 69 -2.21 17.22 0.09
N LYS A 70 -2.19 18.26 -0.74
CA LYS A 70 -3.37 19.05 -1.06
C LYS A 70 -4.43 18.25 -1.83
N LEU A 71 -3.99 17.36 -2.74
CA LEU A 71 -4.91 16.48 -3.47
C LEU A 71 -5.51 15.43 -2.54
N LEU A 72 -4.73 14.81 -1.66
CA LEU A 72 -5.23 13.86 -0.69
C LEU A 72 -6.29 14.48 0.23
N ALA A 73 -6.08 15.71 0.70
CA ALA A 73 -7.08 16.42 1.50
C ALA A 73 -8.39 16.68 0.73
N LYS A 74 -8.30 17.01 -0.58
CA LYS A 74 -9.49 17.19 -1.42
C LYS A 74 -10.20 15.86 -1.69
N ILE A 75 -9.45 14.78 -1.92
CA ILE A 75 -10.01 13.46 -2.16
C ILE A 75 -10.79 12.98 -0.92
N ASP A 76 -10.26 13.21 0.28
CA ASP A 76 -10.92 12.83 1.53
C ASP A 76 -12.25 13.57 1.75
N ALA A 77 -12.34 14.82 1.27
CA ALA A 77 -13.54 15.65 1.39
C ALA A 77 -14.55 15.47 0.23
N GLU A 78 -14.16 14.82 -0.88
CA GLU A 78 -14.99 14.71 -2.08
C GLU A 78 -15.96 13.54 -1.99
N SER A 79 -17.26 13.82 -2.06
CA SER A 79 -18.31 12.80 -2.05
C SER A 79 -18.66 12.27 -3.44
N ASP A 80 -18.47 13.08 -4.50
CA ASP A 80 -18.71 12.66 -5.87
C ASP A 80 -17.64 11.68 -6.36
N ALA A 81 -18.07 10.48 -6.75
CA ALA A 81 -17.16 9.41 -7.15
C ALA A 81 -16.35 9.74 -8.41
N SER A 82 -16.90 10.49 -9.36
CA SER A 82 -16.19 10.85 -10.59
C SER A 82 -15.12 11.90 -10.32
N LYS A 83 -15.45 12.93 -9.55
CA LYS A 83 -14.50 13.98 -9.15
C LYS A 83 -13.39 13.40 -8.26
N ARG A 84 -13.75 12.51 -7.32
CA ARG A 84 -12.76 11.83 -6.49
C ARG A 84 -11.79 11.01 -7.34
N ARG A 85 -12.27 10.32 -8.38
CA ARG A 85 -11.42 9.59 -9.32
C ARG A 85 -10.46 10.51 -10.08
N GLU A 86 -10.94 11.66 -10.56
CA GLU A 86 -10.10 12.66 -11.24
C GLU A 86 -8.99 13.18 -10.33
N LEU A 87 -9.33 13.54 -9.09
CA LEU A 87 -8.36 13.98 -8.09
C LEU A 87 -7.33 12.88 -7.78
N THR A 88 -7.80 11.63 -7.65
CA THR A 88 -6.92 10.47 -7.41
C THR A 88 -5.96 10.26 -8.56
N ASN A 89 -6.43 10.31 -9.81
CA ASN A 89 -5.57 10.17 -10.99
C ASN A 89 -4.52 11.28 -11.09
N ARG A 90 -4.87 12.50 -10.66
CA ARG A 90 -3.90 13.61 -10.60
C ARG A 90 -2.83 13.37 -9.53
N ALA A 91 -3.22 12.92 -8.35
CA ALA A 91 -2.27 12.56 -7.29
C ALA A 91 -1.35 11.42 -7.73
N ASP A 92 -1.93 10.37 -8.33
CA ASP A 92 -1.21 9.22 -8.86
C ASP A 92 -0.15 9.63 -9.88
N LYS A 93 -0.50 10.56 -10.81
CA LYS A 93 0.46 11.08 -11.78
C LYS A 93 1.67 11.76 -11.12
N ILE A 94 1.46 12.57 -10.10
CA ILE A 94 2.55 13.27 -9.39
C ILE A 94 3.43 12.23 -8.67
N ILE A 95 2.82 11.27 -7.97
CA ILE A 95 3.54 10.18 -7.26
C ILE A 95 4.43 9.39 -8.24
N TRP A 96 3.94 9.15 -9.46
CA TRP A 96 4.74 8.52 -10.51
C TRP A 96 5.90 9.41 -11.00
N ASP A 97 5.64 10.70 -11.18
CA ASP A 97 6.64 11.67 -11.60
C ASP A 97 7.74 11.87 -10.52
N ASP A 98 7.39 11.76 -9.24
CA ASP A 98 8.32 11.77 -8.09
C ASP A 98 9.23 10.54 -8.04
N ALA A 99 8.86 9.45 -8.71
CA ALA A 99 9.63 8.22 -8.84
C ALA A 99 10.08 7.59 -7.50
N THR A 100 9.33 7.83 -6.42
CA THR A 100 9.63 7.30 -5.09
C THR A 100 9.32 5.82 -4.93
N THR A 101 8.44 5.32 -5.79
CA THR A 101 8.00 3.92 -5.82
C THR A 101 7.90 3.43 -7.26
N LEU A 102 8.46 2.27 -7.54
CA LEU A 102 8.34 1.60 -8.83
C LEU A 102 7.45 0.35 -8.66
N PRO A 103 6.16 0.39 -9.01
CA PRO A 103 5.32 -0.80 -9.02
C PRO A 103 5.79 -1.81 -10.06
N LEU A 104 6.08 -3.03 -9.65
CA LEU A 104 6.60 -4.07 -10.52
C LEU A 104 5.47 -4.97 -11.06
N TYR A 105 4.65 -5.51 -10.16
CA TYR A 105 3.54 -6.37 -10.51
C TYR A 105 2.55 -6.51 -9.35
N ARG A 106 1.32 -6.92 -9.67
CA ARG A 106 0.33 -7.30 -8.67
C ARG A 106 0.58 -8.75 -8.25
N ARG A 107 0.85 -8.96 -6.97
CA ARG A 107 0.99 -10.30 -6.42
C ARG A 107 -0.38 -10.97 -6.32
N ILE A 108 -0.50 -12.17 -6.89
CA ILE A 108 -1.70 -13.00 -6.80
C ILE A 108 -1.57 -13.90 -5.57
N SER A 109 -2.62 -13.96 -4.76
CA SER A 109 -2.73 -14.91 -3.66
C SER A 109 -3.54 -16.12 -4.10
N PHE A 110 -3.08 -17.30 -3.75
CA PHE A 110 -3.77 -18.56 -4.00
C PHE A 110 -4.15 -19.21 -2.68
N THR A 111 -5.35 -19.73 -2.60
CA THR A 111 -5.82 -20.53 -1.47
C THR A 111 -6.26 -21.89 -2.00
N ALA A 112 -5.49 -22.92 -1.64
CA ALA A 112 -5.86 -24.30 -1.96
C ALA A 112 -6.65 -24.90 -0.79
N VAL A 113 -7.83 -25.44 -1.08
CA VAL A 113 -8.71 -26.02 -0.07
C VAL A 113 -9.19 -27.39 -0.53
N PRO A 114 -9.51 -28.31 0.39
CA PRO A 114 -10.21 -29.57 0.05
C PRO A 114 -11.54 -29.28 -0.66
N LYS A 115 -11.88 -30.10 -1.65
CA LYS A 115 -13.10 -29.89 -2.48
C LYS A 115 -14.39 -29.84 -1.66
N ASN A 116 -14.43 -30.55 -0.55
CA ASN A 116 -15.59 -30.63 0.34
C ASN A 116 -15.53 -29.65 1.52
N LEU A 117 -14.59 -28.72 1.55
CA LEU A 117 -14.56 -27.64 2.55
C LEU A 117 -15.44 -26.50 2.06
N ALA A 118 -16.49 -26.18 2.80
CA ALA A 118 -17.39 -25.08 2.52
C ALA A 118 -16.99 -23.81 3.25
N ASN A 119 -17.32 -22.66 2.66
CA ASN A 119 -17.20 -21.31 3.22
C ASN A 119 -15.79 -20.87 3.58
N PHE A 120 -14.77 -21.55 3.04
CA PHE A 120 -13.38 -21.13 3.16
C PHE A 120 -12.75 -20.95 1.77
N GLY A 121 -12.00 -19.87 1.60
CA GLY A 121 -11.36 -19.55 0.33
C GLY A 121 -10.58 -18.24 0.39
N ALA A 122 -10.26 -17.68 -0.77
CA ALA A 122 -9.59 -16.40 -0.87
C ALA A 122 -10.51 -15.27 -0.37
N ALA A 123 -10.18 -14.68 0.75
CA ALA A 123 -10.88 -13.53 1.33
C ALA A 123 -10.01 -12.28 1.15
N THR A 124 -10.40 -11.39 0.22
CA THR A 124 -9.56 -10.22 -0.10
C THR A 124 -9.72 -9.09 0.92
N PHE A 125 -10.84 -8.86 1.51
CA PHE A 125 -11.09 -7.79 2.49
C PHE A 125 -12.16 -8.19 3.50
N GLN A 126 -12.41 -9.49 3.60
CA GLN A 126 -13.44 -10.01 4.49
C GLN A 126 -12.80 -10.70 5.69
N THR A 127 -13.42 -10.54 6.83
CA THR A 127 -13.13 -11.38 7.98
C THR A 127 -13.62 -12.79 7.69
N VAL A 128 -12.76 -13.77 7.90
CA VAL A 128 -13.15 -15.18 7.79
C VAL A 128 -14.08 -15.51 8.98
N HIS A 129 -15.30 -15.92 8.68
CA HIS A 129 -16.26 -16.38 9.68
C HIS A 129 -16.00 -17.86 9.97
N ALA A 130 -15.17 -18.13 10.98
CA ALA A 130 -14.73 -19.48 11.31
C ALA A 130 -15.90 -20.41 11.70
N GLU A 131 -16.97 -19.85 12.25
CA GLU A 131 -18.20 -20.52 12.62
C GLU A 131 -18.99 -21.11 11.43
N ASP A 132 -18.77 -20.55 10.24
CA ASP A 132 -19.44 -20.98 9.01
C ASP A 132 -18.64 -22.02 8.20
N ILE A 133 -17.39 -22.27 8.59
CA ILE A 133 -16.50 -23.18 7.87
C ILE A 133 -16.77 -24.62 8.30
N GLY A 134 -16.97 -25.51 7.33
CA GLY A 134 -17.18 -26.91 7.64
C GLY A 134 -17.03 -27.83 6.43
N PHE A 135 -16.94 -29.11 6.71
CA PHE A 135 -16.89 -30.14 5.67
C PHE A 135 -18.28 -30.57 5.27
N GLN A 136 -18.55 -30.53 3.98
CA GLN A 136 -19.76 -31.12 3.39
C GLN A 136 -19.61 -32.66 3.34
N LYS A 137 -20.71 -33.37 3.65
CA LYS A 137 -20.79 -34.83 3.56
C LYS A 137 -20.97 -35.29 2.12
#